data_43ae95ec8f06145c1fd0b3243e751a11
#
_entry.id   43ae95ec8f06145c1fd0b3243e751a11
#
_cell.length_a   1.000
_cell.length_b   1.000
_cell.length_c   1.000
_cell.angle_alpha   90.00
_cell.angle_beta   90.00
_cell.angle_gamma   90.00
#
_symmetry.space_group_name_H-M   'P 1'
#
loop_
_entity.id
_entity.type
_entity.pdbx_description
1 polymer ?
#
loop_
_entity_poly.entity_id
_entity_poly.type
_entity_poly.pdbx_seq_one_letter_code
_entity_poly.pdbx_strand_id
1 'polypeptide(L)' 'MDYPVSKNDLLKQVHDQGGDESVRATLEKLPDKTYQTPADVSEAIGQIE' A
#
# COMPACT_ATOMS: atom_id res chain seq x y z
N MET A 1 1.60 -10.78 5.97
CA MET A 1 1.57 -10.41 4.54
C MET A 1 2.79 -10.98 3.85
N ASP A 2 2.58 -11.61 2.72
CA ASP A 2 3.69 -12.20 1.96
C ASP A 2 4.31 -11.18 1.02
N TYR A 3 5.58 -10.94 1.18
CA TYR A 3 6.32 -10.09 0.29
C TYR A 3 7.04 -10.93 -0.77
N PRO A 4 7.24 -10.40 -1.97
CA PRO A 4 6.85 -9.03 -2.39
C PRO A 4 5.35 -8.87 -2.59
N VAL A 5 4.88 -7.64 -2.43
CA VAL A 5 3.48 -7.30 -2.66
C VAL A 5 3.39 -6.18 -3.70
N SER A 6 2.29 -6.18 -4.45
CA SER A 6 2.00 -5.10 -5.38
C SER A 6 1.03 -4.10 -4.75
N LYS A 7 0.86 -2.96 -5.42
CA LYS A 7 -0.12 -1.97 -5.00
C LYS A 7 -1.51 -2.58 -4.87
N ASN A 8 -1.90 -3.43 -5.82
CA ASN A 8 -3.21 -4.10 -5.79
C ASN A 8 -3.35 -5.00 -4.56
N ASP A 9 -2.29 -5.69 -4.18
CA ASP A 9 -2.31 -6.52 -2.98
C ASP A 9 -2.53 -5.70 -1.73
N LEU A 10 -1.91 -4.54 -1.66
CA LEU A 10 -2.08 -3.63 -0.53
C LEU A 10 -3.52 -3.13 -0.44
N LEU A 11 -4.08 -2.72 -1.57
CA LEU A 11 -5.46 -2.24 -1.61
C LEU A 11 -6.45 -3.35 -1.23
N LYS A 12 -6.19 -4.55 -1.68
CA LYS A 12 -7.04 -5.70 -1.37
C LYS A 12 -7.02 -6.02 0.11
N GLN A 13 -5.84 -5.96 0.73
CA GLN A 13 -5.71 -6.21 2.16
C GLN A 13 -6.46 -5.19 2.99
N VAL A 14 -6.37 -3.92 2.63
CA VAL A 14 -7.09 -2.86 3.32
C VAL A 14 -8.59 -3.08 3.20
N HIS A 15 -9.05 -3.46 2.01
CA HIS A 15 -10.46 -3.75 1.79
C HIS A 15 -10.94 -4.93 2.64
N ASP A 16 -10.16 -6.01 2.68
CA ASP A 16 -10.52 -7.22 3.44
C ASP A 16 -10.57 -6.96 4.93
N GLN A 17 -9.74 -6.08 5.43
CA GLN A 17 -9.69 -5.75 6.84
C GLN A 17 -10.67 -4.64 7.23
N GLY A 18 -11.46 -4.17 6.28
CA GLY A 18 -12.40 -3.09 6.54
C GLY A 18 -11.72 -1.77 6.78
N GLY A 19 -10.61 -1.54 6.08
CA GLY A 19 -9.79 -0.35 6.28
C GLY A 19 -10.49 0.94 5.92
N ASP A 20 -9.98 2.00 6.47
CA ASP A 20 -10.45 3.37 6.35
C ASP A 20 -10.31 3.87 4.92
N GLU A 21 -11.24 4.70 4.48
CA GLU A 21 -11.14 5.32 3.16
C GLU A 21 -9.90 6.20 3.03
N SER A 22 -9.48 6.83 4.12
CA SER A 22 -8.27 7.64 4.11
C SER A 22 -7.03 6.81 3.80
N VAL A 23 -6.92 5.64 4.40
CA VAL A 23 -5.81 4.73 4.14
C VAL A 23 -5.86 4.24 2.71
N ARG A 24 -7.04 3.87 2.23
CA ARG A 24 -7.22 3.42 0.86
C ARG A 24 -6.84 4.51 -0.14
N ALA A 25 -7.28 5.73 0.10
CA ALA A 25 -6.95 6.87 -0.77
C ALA A 25 -5.44 7.11 -0.81
N THR A 26 -4.78 6.99 0.34
CA THR A 26 -3.32 7.13 0.40
C THR A 26 -2.64 6.05 -0.44
N LEU A 27 -3.09 4.82 -0.31
CA LEU A 27 -2.52 3.71 -1.08
C LEU A 27 -2.75 3.87 -2.58
N GLU A 28 -3.88 4.43 -2.98
CA GLU A 28 -4.15 4.69 -4.39
C GLU A 28 -3.19 5.69 -5.02
N LYS A 29 -2.61 6.57 -4.20
CA LYS A 29 -1.63 7.54 -4.67
C LYS A 29 -0.24 6.94 -4.88
N LEU A 30 -0.01 5.75 -4.36
CA LEU A 30 1.29 5.10 -4.50
C LEU A 30 1.57 4.72 -5.94
N PRO A 31 2.86 4.74 -6.35
CA PRO A 31 3.23 4.22 -7.67
C PRO A 31 2.87 2.75 -7.81
N ASP A 32 2.43 2.37 -9.00
CA ASP A 32 2.09 0.98 -9.29
C ASP A 32 3.37 0.19 -9.52
N LYS A 33 3.93 -0.31 -8.44
CA LYS A 33 5.16 -1.12 -8.48
C LYS A 33 5.10 -2.20 -7.42
N THR A 34 6.06 -3.10 -7.46
CA THR A 34 6.17 -4.16 -6.46
C THR A 34 6.95 -3.65 -5.25
N TYR A 35 6.42 -3.91 -4.07
CA TYR A 35 7.06 -3.54 -2.81
C TYR A 35 7.61 -4.80 -2.16
N GLN A 36 8.90 -4.81 -1.88
CA GLN A 36 9.57 -6.02 -1.40
C GLN A 36 9.65 -6.11 0.11
N THR A 37 9.52 -4.99 0.81
CA THR A 37 9.57 -4.95 2.27
C THR A 37 8.58 -3.93 2.80
N PRO A 38 8.17 -4.04 4.08
CA PRO A 38 7.32 -2.99 4.69
C PRO A 38 7.98 -1.62 4.65
N ALA A 39 9.31 -1.57 4.72
CA ALA A 39 10.04 -0.31 4.64
C ALA A 39 9.85 0.37 3.29
N ASP A 40 9.81 -0.41 2.21
CA ASP A 40 9.55 0.13 0.87
C ASP A 40 8.19 0.80 0.80
N VAL A 41 7.18 0.20 1.43
CA VAL A 41 5.83 0.78 1.47
C VAL A 41 5.84 2.09 2.24
N SER A 42 6.47 2.10 3.40
CA SER A 42 6.56 3.31 4.24
C SER A 42 7.28 4.43 3.53
N GLU A 43 8.36 4.10 2.83
CA GLU A 43 9.14 5.08 2.08
C GLU A 43 8.30 5.70 0.95
N ALA A 44 7.56 4.87 0.23
CA ALA A 44 6.69 5.34 -0.84
C ALA A 44 5.60 6.27 -0.31
N ILE A 45 5.01 5.95 0.83
CA ILE A 45 4.00 6.79 1.47
C ILE A 45 4.62 8.13 1.86
N GLY A 46 5.82 8.12 2.41
CA GLY A 46 6.51 9.34 2.78
C GLY A 46 6.78 10.28 1.61
N GLN A 47 6.96 9.72 0.41
CA GLN A 47 7.22 10.53 -0.78
C GLN A 47 5.99 11.25 -1.32
N ILE A 48 4.80 10.76 -1.01
CA ILE A 48 3.56 11.35 -1.52
C ILE A 48 2.88 12.27 -0.51
N GLU A 49 3.40 12.36 0.69
CA GLU A 49 2.86 13.25 1.72
C GLU A 49 3.47 14.63 1.69
#